data_4ff38347742d9cda5fcf1acdf65ff895
#
_entry.id   4ff38347742d9cda5fcf1acdf65ff895
#
_cell.length_a   1.000
_cell.length_b   1.000
_cell.length_c   1.000
_cell.angle_alpha   90.00
_cell.angle_beta   90.00
_cell.angle_gamma   90.00
#
_symmetry.space_group_name_H-M   'P 1'
#
loop_
_entity.id
_entity.type
_entity.pdbx_description
1 polymer ?
#
loop_
_entity_poly.entity_id
_entity_poly.type
_entity_poly.pdbx_seq_one_letter_code
_entity_poly.pdbx_strand_id
1 'polypeptide(L)'
;MSQALRRGGALQHGRSRAAPAVEVGQLVENIPRTMRVALPQRVEVRIAKADVKALADGLQGGGGVARHDVMVTKAMSVRLRAPDGGFFIESASPETQWIENTLGLMADDFASWRWTVTPRARGVQRLQLIVSARTVGADGLVAETALPDQVMEVRVRSNYGKAAMTGGGWIAAAVAGGVLAKFGEGVFAAAWLAAMKSVGG
;
A
#
# COMPACT_ATOMS: atom_id res chain seq x y z
N MET A 1 -14.31 -17.03 81.09
CA MET A 1 -13.16 -17.26 80.18
C MET A 1 -13.73 -17.29 78.74
N SER A 2 -13.66 -16.18 78.04
CA SER A 2 -14.25 -16.02 76.71
C SER A 2 -13.13 -15.88 75.68
N GLN A 3 -13.07 -16.79 74.73
CA GLN A 3 -12.19 -16.69 73.59
C GLN A 3 -12.95 -16.06 72.41
N ALA A 4 -12.55 -14.88 72.04
CA ALA A 4 -13.05 -14.20 70.86
C ALA A 4 -12.36 -14.76 69.59
N LEU A 5 -13.13 -15.38 68.69
CA LEU A 5 -12.69 -15.73 67.36
C LEU A 5 -12.50 -14.46 66.50
N ARG A 6 -11.28 -14.19 66.14
CA ARG A 6 -10.97 -13.22 65.12
C ARG A 6 -11.21 -13.88 63.72
N ARG A 7 -12.28 -13.45 63.05
CA ARG A 7 -12.49 -13.73 61.63
C ARG A 7 -11.59 -12.80 60.85
N GLY A 8 -10.54 -13.37 60.26
CA GLY A 8 -9.72 -12.67 59.27
C GLY A 8 -10.52 -12.55 57.98
N GLY A 9 -10.96 -11.31 57.71
CA GLY A 9 -11.56 -10.98 56.40
C GLY A 9 -10.45 -10.96 55.34
N ALA A 10 -10.47 -11.98 54.47
CA ALA A 10 -9.67 -11.97 53.25
C ALA A 10 -10.18 -10.87 52.34
N LEU A 11 -9.43 -9.74 52.26
CA LEU A 11 -9.62 -8.74 51.26
C LEU A 11 -9.31 -9.35 49.91
N GLN A 12 -10.34 -9.81 49.21
CA GLN A 12 -10.26 -10.11 47.79
C GLN A 12 -10.02 -8.77 47.06
N HIS A 13 -8.76 -8.47 46.80
CA HIS A 13 -8.40 -7.45 45.82
C HIS A 13 -8.83 -8.01 44.45
N GLY A 14 -10.09 -7.76 44.08
CA GLY A 14 -10.55 -7.92 42.71
C GLY A 14 -9.69 -6.98 41.85
N ARG A 15 -8.68 -7.56 41.18
CA ARG A 15 -7.99 -6.87 40.12
C ARG A 15 -9.04 -6.56 39.08
N SER A 16 -9.54 -5.33 39.10
CA SER A 16 -10.34 -4.79 38.02
C SER A 16 -9.53 -4.94 36.75
N ARG A 17 -9.98 -5.86 35.90
CA ARG A 17 -9.43 -6.05 34.57
C ARG A 17 -9.79 -4.79 33.81
N ALA A 18 -8.85 -3.84 33.70
CA ALA A 18 -9.07 -2.65 32.88
C ALA A 18 -9.35 -3.16 31.47
N ALA A 19 -10.58 -2.95 30.99
CA ALA A 19 -10.91 -3.19 29.60
C ALA A 19 -9.93 -2.41 28.75
N PRO A 20 -9.47 -2.96 27.63
CA PRO A 20 -8.61 -2.23 26.71
C PRO A 20 -9.30 -0.92 26.35
N ALA A 21 -8.60 0.20 26.51
CA ALA A 21 -9.16 1.50 26.17
C ALA A 21 -9.33 1.53 24.64
N VAL A 22 -10.58 1.43 24.22
CA VAL A 22 -10.99 1.60 22.82
C VAL A 22 -11.48 3.02 22.69
N GLU A 23 -10.89 3.78 21.79
CA GLU A 23 -11.23 5.18 21.56
C GLU A 23 -11.75 5.38 20.14
N VAL A 24 -12.53 6.42 19.92
CA VAL A 24 -12.89 6.85 18.57
C VAL A 24 -11.68 7.53 17.96
N GLY A 25 -11.32 7.11 16.75
CA GLY A 25 -10.24 7.67 15.99
C GLY A 25 -10.66 7.98 14.56
N GLN A 26 -9.71 8.46 13.78
CA GLN A 26 -9.90 8.78 12.38
C GLN A 26 -8.90 8.00 11.51
N LEU A 27 -9.42 7.38 10.47
CA LEU A 27 -8.65 6.80 9.38
C LEU A 27 -8.71 7.75 8.18
N VAL A 28 -7.56 8.04 7.61
CA VAL A 28 -7.45 8.82 6.37
C VAL A 28 -6.74 7.96 5.33
N GLU A 29 -7.28 7.92 4.11
CA GLU A 29 -6.71 7.18 3.00
C GLU A 29 -6.64 8.02 1.72
N ASN A 30 -5.72 7.69 0.81
CA ASN A 30 -5.58 8.33 -0.49
C ASN A 30 -5.55 7.33 -1.65
N ILE A 31 -6.36 6.27 -1.57
CA ILE A 31 -6.43 5.24 -2.60
C ILE A 31 -7.02 5.82 -3.88
N PRO A 32 -6.28 5.82 -5.02
CA PRO A 32 -6.80 6.37 -6.27
C PRO A 32 -7.98 5.55 -6.80
N ARG A 33 -9.08 6.23 -7.14
CA ARG A 33 -10.27 5.58 -7.76
C ARG A 33 -10.10 5.32 -9.26
N THR A 34 -9.02 5.84 -9.86
CA THR A 34 -8.65 5.59 -11.25
C THR A 34 -7.16 5.35 -11.35
N MET A 35 -6.77 4.26 -12.00
CA MET A 35 -5.38 3.88 -12.24
C MET A 35 -5.16 3.47 -13.69
N ARG A 36 -3.89 3.23 -14.09
CA ARG A 36 -3.54 2.70 -15.42
C ARG A 36 -2.77 1.39 -15.27
N VAL A 37 -3.02 0.44 -16.16
CA VAL A 37 -2.32 -0.86 -16.18
C VAL A 37 -0.81 -0.67 -16.18
N ALA A 38 -0.12 -1.47 -15.38
CA ALA A 38 1.34 -1.53 -15.26
C ALA A 38 2.00 -0.19 -14.84
N LEU A 39 1.23 0.75 -14.27
CA LEU A 39 1.77 1.98 -13.69
C LEU A 39 1.64 1.92 -12.18
N PRO A 40 2.75 1.78 -11.44
CA PRO A 40 2.72 1.72 -9.98
C PRO A 40 2.28 3.08 -9.40
N GLN A 41 1.49 3.02 -8.35
CA GLN A 41 1.05 4.19 -7.59
C GLN A 41 1.27 3.98 -6.10
N ARG A 42 1.65 5.04 -5.40
CA ARG A 42 1.75 5.04 -3.95
C ARG A 42 0.38 5.25 -3.33
N VAL A 43 0.13 4.49 -2.28
CA VAL A 43 -1.07 4.56 -1.45
C VAL A 43 -0.62 4.66 0.00
N GLU A 44 -1.23 5.56 0.73
CA GLU A 44 -0.98 5.74 2.15
C GLU A 44 -2.30 5.74 2.93
N VAL A 45 -2.30 5.08 4.07
CA VAL A 45 -3.37 5.09 5.05
C VAL A 45 -2.78 5.53 6.38
N ARG A 46 -3.41 6.47 7.04
CA ARG A 46 -3.05 6.91 8.40
C ARG A 46 -4.20 6.71 9.35
N ILE A 47 -3.87 6.32 10.56
CA ILE A 47 -4.82 6.21 11.65
C ILE A 47 -4.28 6.98 12.85
N ALA A 48 -5.15 7.79 13.44
CA ALA A 48 -4.87 8.54 14.66
C ALA A 48 -6.08 8.56 15.57
N LYS A 49 -5.91 9.03 16.81
CA LYS A 49 -7.01 9.43 17.67
C LYS A 49 -7.75 10.64 17.07
N ALA A 50 -8.99 10.87 17.47
CA ALA A 50 -9.90 11.83 16.82
C ALA A 50 -9.46 13.30 16.87
N ASP A 51 -8.53 13.67 17.72
CA ASP A 51 -8.08 15.04 17.96
C ASP A 51 -6.93 15.51 17.05
N VAL A 52 -6.38 14.62 16.22
CA VAL A 52 -5.27 14.96 15.30
C VAL A 52 -5.77 15.71 14.07
N LYS A 53 -5.60 17.04 14.09
CA LYS A 53 -6.16 17.95 13.05
C LYS A 53 -5.49 17.82 11.66
N ALA A 54 -4.21 17.52 11.62
CA ALA A 54 -3.39 17.53 10.39
C ALA A 54 -3.17 16.12 9.79
N LEU A 55 -4.01 15.13 10.11
CA LEU A 55 -3.83 13.74 9.72
C LEU A 55 -3.75 13.53 8.20
N ALA A 56 -4.38 14.40 7.42
CA ALA A 56 -4.37 14.34 5.96
C ALA A 56 -3.20 15.08 5.30
N ASP A 57 -2.46 15.89 6.06
CA ASP A 57 -1.42 16.74 5.49
C ASP A 57 -0.19 15.91 5.08
N GLY A 58 0.32 16.16 3.89
CA GLY A 58 1.51 15.47 3.38
C GLY A 58 1.33 13.98 3.09
N LEU A 59 0.09 13.47 2.88
CA LEU A 59 -0.16 12.12 2.40
C LEU A 59 0.57 11.87 1.08
N GLN A 60 1.32 10.77 1.01
CA GLN A 60 2.07 10.39 -0.19
C GLN A 60 1.21 9.55 -1.12
N GLY A 61 0.89 10.09 -2.28
CA GLY A 61 0.13 9.39 -3.33
C GLY A 61 -0.70 10.33 -4.17
N GLY A 62 -1.34 9.79 -5.21
CA GLY A 62 -2.09 10.55 -6.22
C GLY A 62 -3.61 10.46 -6.07
N GLY A 63 -4.11 9.77 -5.06
CA GLY A 63 -5.55 9.62 -4.82
C GLY A 63 -6.16 10.80 -4.08
N GLY A 64 -7.48 10.96 -4.22
CA GLY A 64 -8.24 11.88 -3.37
C GLY A 64 -8.25 11.39 -1.93
N VAL A 65 -8.23 12.32 -0.99
CA VAL A 65 -8.27 12.01 0.45
C VAL A 65 -9.68 11.65 0.87
N ALA A 66 -9.87 10.48 1.45
CA ALA A 66 -11.10 10.08 2.13
C ALA A 66 -10.85 9.88 3.63
N ARG A 67 -11.89 10.13 4.43
CA ARG A 67 -11.84 10.05 5.89
C ARG A 67 -12.94 9.14 6.40
N HIS A 68 -12.62 8.35 7.40
CA HIS A 68 -13.53 7.39 8.01
C HIS A 68 -13.32 7.38 9.52
N ASP A 69 -14.42 7.32 10.27
CA ASP A 69 -14.33 7.10 11.70
C ASP A 69 -13.99 5.63 11.96
N VAL A 70 -13.11 5.37 12.89
CA VAL A 70 -12.64 4.03 13.21
C VAL A 70 -12.41 3.90 14.72
N MET A 71 -12.67 2.71 15.26
CA MET A 71 -12.30 2.38 16.63
C MET A 71 -10.80 2.12 16.70
N VAL A 72 -10.11 2.82 17.57
CA VAL A 72 -8.65 2.80 17.71
C VAL A 72 -8.26 2.21 19.06
N THR A 73 -7.26 1.35 19.03
CA THR A 73 -6.56 0.84 20.21
C THR A 73 -5.09 1.26 20.16
N LYS A 74 -4.31 0.93 21.17
CA LYS A 74 -2.87 1.26 21.22
C LYS A 74 -2.09 0.73 20.03
N ALA A 75 -2.47 -0.46 19.54
CA ALA A 75 -1.83 -1.08 18.38
C ALA A 75 -2.89 -1.44 17.35
N MET A 76 -2.65 -1.06 16.11
CA MET A 76 -3.51 -1.35 14.96
C MET A 76 -2.74 -2.11 13.90
N SER A 77 -3.45 -2.96 13.17
CA SER A 77 -2.93 -3.65 11.99
C SER A 77 -3.75 -3.23 10.78
N VAL A 78 -3.07 -2.87 9.70
CA VAL A 78 -3.74 -2.48 8.45
C VAL A 78 -3.15 -3.25 7.28
N ARG A 79 -4.02 -3.89 6.52
CA ARG A 79 -3.67 -4.72 5.38
C ARG A 79 -4.46 -4.30 4.15
N LEU A 80 -3.75 -4.11 3.04
CA LEU A 80 -4.37 -3.86 1.75
C LEU A 80 -4.34 -5.12 0.90
N ARG A 81 -5.49 -5.52 0.34
CA ARG A 81 -5.65 -6.73 -0.47
C ARG A 81 -6.33 -6.43 -1.81
N ALA A 82 -6.07 -7.28 -2.77
CA ALA A 82 -6.75 -7.30 -4.06
C ALA A 82 -7.51 -8.64 -4.20
N PRO A 83 -8.78 -8.71 -3.79
CA PRO A 83 -9.53 -9.99 -3.77
C PRO A 83 -9.66 -10.60 -5.16
N ASP A 84 -9.70 -9.79 -6.21
CA ASP A 84 -9.82 -10.25 -7.60
C ASP A 84 -8.46 -10.52 -8.27
N GLY A 85 -7.35 -10.34 -7.56
CA GLY A 85 -5.99 -10.50 -8.13
C GLY A 85 -5.60 -9.43 -9.15
N GLY A 86 -6.43 -8.40 -9.35
CA GLY A 86 -6.24 -7.35 -10.36
C GLY A 86 -5.09 -6.38 -10.07
N PHE A 87 -4.46 -6.48 -8.89
CA PHE A 87 -3.33 -5.65 -8.48
C PHE A 87 -2.18 -6.49 -7.93
N PHE A 88 -0.98 -5.99 -8.16
CA PHE A 88 0.20 -6.36 -7.39
C PHE A 88 0.41 -5.31 -6.30
N ILE A 89 0.56 -5.74 -5.05
CA ILE A 89 0.65 -4.86 -3.88
C ILE A 89 1.95 -5.20 -3.14
N GLU A 90 2.80 -4.19 -2.98
CA GLU A 90 4.02 -4.26 -2.20
C GLU A 90 3.86 -3.39 -0.95
N SER A 91 4.04 -3.98 0.22
CA SER A 91 4.02 -3.22 1.48
C SER A 91 5.36 -2.50 1.67
N ALA A 92 5.30 -1.22 2.01
CA ALA A 92 6.45 -0.37 2.31
C ALA A 92 6.53 0.00 3.80
N SER A 93 5.67 -0.59 4.63
CA SER A 93 5.63 -0.37 6.08
C SER A 93 5.23 -1.64 6.83
N PRO A 94 5.54 -1.76 8.13
CA PRO A 94 5.04 -2.86 8.95
C PRO A 94 3.51 -2.90 8.97
N GLU A 95 2.95 -4.10 8.98
CA GLU A 95 1.50 -4.31 9.02
C GLU A 95 0.89 -3.86 10.35
N THR A 96 1.58 -4.11 11.47
CA THR A 96 1.16 -3.70 12.80
C THR A 96 2.00 -2.53 13.27
N GLN A 97 1.33 -1.48 13.74
CA GLN A 97 1.98 -0.29 14.26
C GLN A 97 1.29 0.21 15.53
N TRP A 98 2.05 0.91 16.38
CA TRP A 98 1.54 1.59 17.55
C TRP A 98 0.97 2.94 17.13
N ILE A 99 -0.21 3.29 17.67
CA ILE A 99 -0.84 4.60 17.44
C ILE A 99 -0.31 5.64 18.42
N GLU A 100 0.03 5.19 19.65
CA GLU A 100 0.59 6.08 20.67
C GLU A 100 2.13 6.11 20.55
N ASN A 101 2.68 7.31 20.57
CA ASN A 101 4.13 7.53 20.65
C ASN A 101 4.65 7.29 22.07
N THR A 102 4.52 6.06 22.57
CA THR A 102 4.88 5.68 23.95
C THR A 102 6.38 5.87 24.25
N LEU A 103 7.21 5.93 23.21
CA LEU A 103 8.68 6.04 23.34
C LEU A 103 9.23 7.40 22.91
N GLY A 104 8.38 8.35 22.50
CA GLY A 104 8.84 9.66 22.02
C GLY A 104 9.69 9.62 20.73
N LEU A 105 9.67 8.50 20.01
CA LEU A 105 10.50 8.29 18.82
C LEU A 105 9.86 8.79 17.52
N MET A 106 8.57 9.11 17.56
CA MET A 106 7.81 9.61 16.40
C MET A 106 7.47 11.07 16.61
N ALA A 107 7.57 11.86 15.57
CA ALA A 107 7.21 13.28 15.62
C ALA A 107 5.69 13.50 15.61
N ASP A 108 4.92 12.50 15.20
CA ASP A 108 3.50 12.61 14.96
C ASP A 108 2.71 11.55 15.75
N ASP A 109 1.52 11.93 16.23
CA ASP A 109 0.61 11.07 16.97
C ASP A 109 -0.31 10.24 16.06
N PHE A 110 0.26 9.69 14.98
CA PHE A 110 -0.46 8.79 14.07
C PHE A 110 0.43 7.65 13.58
N ALA A 111 -0.18 6.54 13.21
CA ALA A 111 0.48 5.45 12.50
C ALA A 111 0.20 5.56 10.99
N SER A 112 1.20 5.21 10.16
CA SER A 112 1.12 5.33 8.70
C SER A 112 1.48 4.02 8.02
N TRP A 113 0.57 3.53 7.18
CA TRP A 113 0.78 2.36 6.33
C TRP A 113 0.88 2.78 4.87
N ARG A 114 1.91 2.26 4.20
CA ARG A 114 2.24 2.63 2.83
C ARG A 114 2.40 1.41 1.95
N TRP A 115 1.88 1.51 0.74
CA TRP A 115 2.02 0.47 -0.28
C TRP A 115 2.34 1.08 -1.64
N THR A 116 2.97 0.26 -2.48
CA THR A 116 3.02 0.47 -3.92
C THR A 116 2.03 -0.48 -4.56
N VAL A 117 1.05 0.07 -5.28
CA VAL A 117 -0.03 -0.68 -5.93
C VAL A 117 0.13 -0.59 -7.43
N THR A 118 0.29 -1.74 -8.10
CA THR A 118 0.45 -1.82 -9.55
C THR A 118 -0.71 -2.60 -10.17
N PRO A 119 -1.59 -1.95 -10.95
CA PRO A 119 -2.68 -2.64 -11.62
C PRO A 119 -2.17 -3.61 -12.69
N ARG A 120 -2.69 -4.85 -12.69
CA ARG A 120 -2.35 -5.91 -13.65
C ARG A 120 -3.39 -6.08 -14.75
N ALA A 121 -4.65 -5.83 -14.42
CA ALA A 121 -5.78 -6.00 -15.34
C ALA A 121 -6.56 -4.70 -15.51
N ARG A 122 -7.11 -4.49 -16.73
CA ARG A 122 -8.03 -3.37 -17.03
C ARG A 122 -9.45 -3.67 -16.51
N GLY A 123 -10.27 -2.65 -16.41
CA GLY A 123 -11.67 -2.76 -15.99
C GLY A 123 -11.88 -2.25 -14.57
N VAL A 124 -12.99 -2.62 -13.98
CA VAL A 124 -13.28 -2.33 -12.57
C VAL A 124 -12.64 -3.44 -11.75
N GLN A 125 -11.76 -3.06 -10.83
CA GLN A 125 -11.04 -3.95 -9.92
C GLN A 125 -11.29 -3.50 -8.49
N ARG A 126 -11.18 -4.40 -7.53
CA ARG A 126 -11.44 -4.10 -6.13
C ARG A 126 -10.17 -4.12 -5.31
N LEU A 127 -10.01 -3.11 -4.44
CA LEU A 127 -9.08 -3.09 -3.33
C LEU A 127 -9.86 -3.20 -2.04
N GLN A 128 -9.37 -4.01 -1.10
CA GLN A 128 -9.96 -4.23 0.20
C GLN A 128 -8.98 -3.79 1.27
N LEU A 129 -9.40 -2.85 2.10
CA LEU A 129 -8.66 -2.38 3.26
C LEU A 129 -9.19 -3.09 4.50
N ILE A 130 -8.37 -3.92 5.10
CA ILE A 130 -8.66 -4.67 6.33
C ILE A 130 -7.96 -3.96 7.47
N VAL A 131 -8.73 -3.52 8.44
CA VAL A 131 -8.24 -2.84 9.65
C VAL A 131 -8.56 -3.71 10.85
N SER A 132 -7.58 -3.96 11.69
CA SER A 132 -7.74 -4.76 12.90
C SER A 132 -7.20 -4.01 14.11
N ALA A 133 -7.99 -4.01 15.18
CA ALA A 133 -7.58 -3.53 16.49
C ALA A 133 -6.86 -4.65 17.24
N ARG A 134 -5.68 -4.36 17.79
CA ARG A 134 -4.90 -5.30 18.60
C ARG A 134 -4.92 -4.91 20.07
N THR A 135 -5.23 -5.87 20.92
CA THR A 135 -5.22 -5.70 22.36
C THR A 135 -4.34 -6.76 23.00
N VAL A 136 -3.58 -6.36 24.01
CA VAL A 136 -2.76 -7.27 24.80
C VAL A 136 -3.46 -7.49 26.14
N GLY A 137 -3.81 -8.71 26.44
CA GLY A 137 -4.39 -9.08 27.74
C GLY A 137 -3.38 -8.97 28.88
N ALA A 138 -3.86 -8.95 30.11
CA ALA A 138 -3.00 -8.95 31.31
C ALA A 138 -2.15 -10.24 31.43
N ASP A 139 -2.54 -11.29 30.73
CA ASP A 139 -1.85 -12.57 30.58
C ASP A 139 -0.79 -12.56 29.45
N GLY A 140 -0.59 -11.43 28.77
CA GLY A 140 0.30 -11.28 27.64
C GLY A 140 -0.25 -11.83 26.32
N LEU A 141 -1.46 -12.40 26.32
CA LEU A 141 -2.09 -12.87 25.07
C LEU A 141 -2.52 -11.67 24.20
N VAL A 142 -2.25 -11.80 22.93
CA VAL A 142 -2.65 -10.81 21.93
C VAL A 142 -3.98 -11.25 21.31
N ALA A 143 -5.00 -10.42 21.44
CA ALA A 143 -6.26 -10.57 20.72
C ALA A 143 -6.31 -9.59 19.56
N GLU A 144 -6.75 -10.05 18.40
CA GLU A 144 -6.96 -9.23 17.21
C GLU A 144 -8.46 -9.25 16.86
N THR A 145 -9.05 -8.07 16.76
CA THR A 145 -10.45 -7.87 16.39
C THR A 145 -10.51 -7.15 15.06
N ALA A 146 -11.04 -7.82 14.02
CA ALA A 146 -11.26 -7.20 12.74
C ALA A 146 -12.37 -6.15 12.83
N LEU A 147 -12.14 -4.98 12.26
CA LEU A 147 -13.14 -3.96 12.03
C LEU A 147 -13.83 -4.21 10.68
N PRO A 148 -14.98 -3.58 10.40
CA PRO A 148 -15.63 -3.73 9.11
C PRO A 148 -14.69 -3.39 7.96
N ASP A 149 -14.57 -4.30 7.00
CA ASP A 149 -13.72 -4.15 5.82
C ASP A 149 -14.23 -3.03 4.91
N GLN A 150 -13.32 -2.26 4.36
CA GLN A 150 -13.64 -1.25 3.37
C GLN A 150 -13.24 -1.76 1.98
N VAL A 151 -14.24 -1.95 1.13
CA VAL A 151 -14.03 -2.37 -0.26
C VAL A 151 -14.16 -1.15 -1.17
N MET A 152 -13.13 -0.91 -1.97
CA MET A 152 -13.06 0.23 -2.87
C MET A 152 -12.96 -0.25 -4.31
N GLU A 153 -13.83 0.26 -5.16
CA GLU A 153 -13.74 0.04 -6.60
C GLU A 153 -12.76 1.01 -7.25
N VAL A 154 -11.85 0.45 -8.03
CA VAL A 154 -10.84 1.20 -8.77
C VAL A 154 -11.01 0.92 -10.26
N ARG A 155 -11.22 1.98 -11.03
CA ARG A 155 -11.30 1.88 -12.49
C ARG A 155 -9.91 1.89 -13.10
N VAL A 156 -9.50 0.77 -13.67
CA VAL A 156 -8.20 0.63 -14.30
C VAL A 156 -8.32 0.81 -15.81
N ARG A 157 -7.65 1.82 -16.35
CA ARG A 157 -7.60 2.15 -17.77
C ARG A 157 -6.38 1.50 -18.44
N SER A 158 -6.47 1.25 -19.74
CA SER A 158 -5.33 0.81 -20.54
C SER A 158 -4.22 1.86 -20.55
N ASN A 159 -2.98 1.41 -20.56
CA ASN A 159 -1.82 2.27 -20.71
C ASN A 159 -1.31 2.18 -22.17
N TYR A 160 -1.96 2.90 -23.08
CA TYR A 160 -1.63 2.88 -24.51
C TYR A 160 -0.20 3.37 -24.80
N GLY A 161 0.35 4.29 -24.00
CA GLY A 161 1.72 4.78 -24.18
C GLY A 161 2.76 3.66 -24.04
N LYS A 162 2.61 2.80 -23.03
CA LYS A 162 3.52 1.66 -22.84
C LYS A 162 3.32 0.57 -23.90
N ALA A 163 2.07 0.32 -24.29
CA ALA A 163 1.75 -0.61 -25.37
C ALA A 163 2.30 -0.13 -26.73
N ALA A 164 2.21 1.18 -27.00
CA ALA A 164 2.77 1.78 -28.22
C ALA A 164 4.30 1.72 -28.25
N MET A 165 4.99 1.94 -27.12
CA MET A 165 6.45 1.81 -27.06
C MET A 165 6.91 0.36 -27.23
N THR A 166 6.19 -0.62 -26.69
CA THR A 166 6.54 -2.03 -26.84
C THR A 166 6.20 -2.56 -28.24
N GLY A 167 5.04 -2.20 -28.81
CA GLY A 167 4.63 -2.60 -30.17
C GLY A 167 5.29 -1.76 -31.26
N GLY A 168 5.47 -0.44 -31.05
CA GLY A 168 6.07 0.47 -32.03
C GLY A 168 7.55 0.17 -32.30
N GLY A 169 8.29 -0.33 -31.33
CA GLY A 169 9.67 -0.76 -31.51
C GLY A 169 9.82 -1.88 -32.53
N TRP A 170 8.91 -2.85 -32.53
CA TRP A 170 8.88 -3.95 -33.50
C TRP A 170 8.51 -3.48 -34.90
N ILE A 171 7.57 -2.57 -35.04
CA ILE A 171 7.15 -1.99 -36.30
C ILE A 171 8.31 -1.16 -36.91
N ALA A 172 8.94 -0.32 -36.09
CA ALA A 172 10.09 0.47 -36.53
C ALA A 172 11.27 -0.42 -36.96
N ALA A 173 11.57 -1.50 -36.23
CA ALA A 173 12.59 -2.47 -36.60
C ALA A 173 12.25 -3.22 -37.87
N ALA A 174 10.99 -3.61 -38.06
CA ALA A 174 10.54 -4.29 -39.30
C ALA A 174 10.61 -3.36 -40.51
N VAL A 175 10.22 -2.09 -40.38
CA VAL A 175 10.34 -1.10 -41.48
C VAL A 175 11.80 -0.80 -41.79
N ALA A 176 12.64 -0.60 -40.78
CA ALA A 176 14.08 -0.37 -40.98
C ALA A 176 14.75 -1.60 -41.60
N GLY A 177 14.43 -2.81 -41.14
CA GLY A 177 14.92 -4.06 -41.69
C GLY A 177 14.47 -4.27 -43.14
N GLY A 178 13.19 -3.96 -43.45
CA GLY A 178 12.65 -4.06 -44.81
C GLY A 178 13.30 -3.08 -45.80
N VAL A 179 13.55 -1.85 -45.35
CA VAL A 179 14.26 -0.83 -46.13
C VAL A 179 15.71 -1.24 -46.36
N LEU A 180 16.42 -1.72 -45.35
CA LEU A 180 17.78 -2.24 -45.49
C LEU A 180 17.86 -3.46 -46.38
N ALA A 181 16.90 -4.39 -46.33
CA ALA A 181 16.86 -5.56 -47.22
C ALA A 181 16.61 -5.18 -48.66
N LYS A 182 15.78 -4.15 -48.93
CA LYS A 182 15.42 -3.74 -50.29
C LYS A 182 16.44 -2.81 -50.95
N PHE A 183 17.17 -2.00 -50.16
CA PHE A 183 18.14 -1.03 -50.68
C PHE A 183 19.57 -1.32 -50.24
N GLY A 184 19.77 -2.27 -49.32
CA GLY A 184 21.08 -2.57 -48.72
C GLY A 184 22.06 -3.18 -49.73
N GLU A 185 21.58 -3.97 -50.72
CA GLU A 185 22.46 -4.60 -51.73
C GLU A 185 23.21 -3.54 -52.53
N GLY A 186 22.55 -2.45 -52.92
CA GLY A 186 23.19 -1.37 -53.67
C GLY A 186 24.19 -0.56 -52.82
N VAL A 187 23.87 -0.32 -51.55
CA VAL A 187 24.75 0.42 -50.63
C VAL A 187 25.96 -0.41 -50.24
N PHE A 188 25.79 -1.69 -49.97
CA PHE A 188 26.89 -2.60 -49.67
C PHE A 188 27.82 -2.80 -50.88
N ALA A 189 27.27 -2.95 -52.06
CA ALA A 189 28.06 -3.07 -53.31
C ALA A 189 28.86 -1.80 -53.58
N ALA A 190 28.26 -0.62 -53.42
CA ALA A 190 28.95 0.66 -53.56
C ALA A 190 30.06 0.89 -52.54
N ALA A 191 29.80 0.56 -51.26
CA ALA A 191 30.77 0.66 -50.17
C ALA A 191 31.94 -0.33 -50.36
N TRP A 192 31.66 -1.53 -50.80
CA TRP A 192 32.67 -2.54 -51.10
C TRP A 192 33.59 -2.13 -52.27
N LEU A 193 33.01 -1.63 -53.36
CA LEU A 193 33.77 -1.09 -54.48
C LEU A 193 34.63 0.13 -54.12
N ALA A 194 34.12 1.02 -53.26
CA ALA A 194 34.88 2.16 -52.76
C ALA A 194 36.06 1.73 -51.85
N ALA A 195 35.85 0.72 -51.01
CA ALA A 195 36.91 0.16 -50.16
C ALA A 195 38.01 -0.54 -50.98
N MET A 196 37.65 -1.31 -52.00
CA MET A 196 38.64 -1.95 -52.89
C MET A 196 39.47 -0.93 -53.69
N LYS A 197 38.89 0.21 -54.06
CA LYS A 197 39.58 1.26 -54.80
C LYS A 197 40.60 2.03 -53.95
N SER A 198 40.40 2.03 -52.63
CA SER A 198 41.31 2.68 -51.66
C SER A 198 42.52 1.82 -51.26
N VAL A 199 42.47 0.53 -51.50
CA VAL A 199 43.55 -0.44 -51.13
C VAL A 199 44.44 -0.81 -52.33
N GLY A 200 44.07 -0.44 -53.57
CA GLY A 200 44.77 -0.78 -54.81
C GLY A 200 45.46 0.40 -55.51
N GLY A 201 45.70 1.51 -54.77
CA GLY A 201 46.44 2.68 -55.28
C GLY A 201 47.73 2.94 -54.54
#